data_22712e886ed8b13451c0f2950289f131
#
_entry.id   22712e886ed8b13451c0f2950289f131
#
_cell.length_a   1.000
_cell.length_b   1.000
_cell.length_c   1.000
_cell.angle_alpha   90.00
_cell.angle_beta   90.00
_cell.angle_gamma   90.00
#
_symmetry.space_group_name_H-M   'P 1'
#
loop_
_entity.id
_entity.type
_entity.pdbx_description
1 polymer ?
#
loop_
_entity_poly.entity_id
_entity_poly.type
_entity_poly.pdbx_seq_one_letter_code
_entity_poly.pdbx_strand_id
1 'polypeptide(L)'
;AIHEPDVSPLQISGPKSGKLIKKLFNGEHDDLGYYKARQTSLEEIPMVIARTGWSGELSYELYLQDRNLGNKLFELIYEAAQEFKGRVIAPNTIRTIEGGILSYGSDFGREHNPFTIGLGRLVDVDQEIDFIGKSALKEIKERGITEKLVGIELEGDPIIKVPENFWPVKSGDKKVGRVSRAFFSPRLQKNIALAIVDIEYAEEFTSLVVETPNGDLKSKVASLPLSLIHI
;
A
#
# COMPACT_ATOMS: atom_id res chain seq x y z
N ALA A 1 27.15 -1.90 -12.09
CA ALA A 1 27.21 -2.26 -10.67
C ALA A 1 25.86 -1.93 -10.02
N ILE A 2 25.43 -2.76 -9.07
CA ILE A 2 24.24 -2.54 -8.26
C ILE A 2 24.73 -2.21 -6.85
N HIS A 3 24.26 -1.13 -6.26
CA HIS A 3 24.58 -0.72 -4.89
C HIS A 3 23.34 -0.14 -4.22
N GLU A 4 23.30 -0.22 -2.91
CA GLU A 4 22.27 0.43 -2.09
C GLU A 4 22.65 1.91 -1.94
N PRO A 5 21.80 2.85 -2.36
CA PRO A 5 22.08 4.27 -2.21
C PRO A 5 21.91 4.70 -0.75
N ASP A 6 22.74 5.65 -0.30
CA ASP A 6 22.57 6.27 1.02
C ASP A 6 21.56 7.41 0.90
N VAL A 7 20.29 7.08 1.07
CA VAL A 7 19.17 8.04 1.00
C VAL A 7 18.27 7.91 2.23
N SER A 8 17.70 9.03 2.65
CA SER A 8 16.71 9.09 3.73
C SER A 8 15.40 9.63 3.18
N PRO A 9 14.39 8.79 2.99
CA PRO A 9 13.11 9.23 2.44
C PRO A 9 12.28 9.98 3.49
N LEU A 10 11.68 11.10 3.08
CA LEU A 10 10.67 11.83 3.82
C LEU A 10 9.41 11.90 2.96
N GLN A 11 8.28 11.46 3.48
CA GLN A 11 7.02 11.47 2.75
C GLN A 11 6.14 12.65 3.18
N ILE A 12 5.61 13.37 2.19
CA ILE A 12 4.56 14.38 2.34
C ILE A 12 3.28 13.81 1.73
N SER A 13 2.23 13.64 2.53
CA SER A 13 1.02 12.93 2.12
C SER A 13 -0.25 13.67 2.48
N GLY A 14 -1.29 13.52 1.67
CA GLY A 14 -2.63 14.04 1.90
C GLY A 14 -3.08 15.05 0.85
N PRO A 15 -4.36 15.51 0.91
CA PRO A 15 -4.98 16.30 -0.15
C PRO A 15 -4.35 17.67 -0.40
N LYS A 16 -3.55 18.17 0.54
CA LYS A 16 -2.85 19.45 0.41
C LYS A 16 -1.36 19.29 0.08
N SER A 17 -0.87 18.06 -0.08
CA SER A 17 0.56 17.80 -0.35
C SER A 17 1.05 18.50 -1.61
N GLY A 18 0.26 18.52 -2.70
CA GLY A 18 0.61 19.23 -3.91
C GLY A 18 0.76 20.75 -3.70
N LYS A 19 -0.09 21.36 -2.86
CA LYS A 19 0.05 22.79 -2.52
C LYS A 19 1.30 23.07 -1.71
N LEU A 20 1.66 22.17 -0.80
CA LEU A 20 2.89 22.28 -0.01
C LEU A 20 4.13 22.14 -0.91
N ILE A 21 4.16 21.15 -1.81
CA ILE A 21 5.24 20.99 -2.79
C ILE A 21 5.36 22.23 -3.68
N LYS A 22 4.23 22.73 -4.20
CA LYS A 22 4.24 23.97 -4.99
C LYS A 22 4.85 25.15 -4.25
N LYS A 23 4.54 25.30 -2.97
CA LYS A 23 5.12 26.36 -2.12
C LYS A 23 6.62 26.17 -1.91
N LEU A 24 7.06 24.95 -1.56
CA LEU A 24 8.46 24.65 -1.26
C LEU A 24 9.36 24.82 -2.50
N PHE A 25 8.89 24.43 -3.66
CA PHE A 25 9.67 24.42 -4.91
C PHE A 25 9.19 25.47 -5.93
N ASN A 26 8.44 26.49 -5.51
CA ASN A 26 7.97 27.59 -6.37
C ASN A 26 7.24 27.11 -7.65
N GLY A 27 6.57 25.96 -7.58
CA GLY A 27 5.83 25.38 -8.71
C GLY A 27 6.67 24.57 -9.69
N GLU A 28 7.96 24.40 -9.46
CA GLU A 28 8.88 23.67 -10.37
C GLU A 28 8.45 22.22 -10.63
N HIS A 29 7.68 21.62 -9.71
CA HIS A 29 7.24 20.22 -9.79
C HIS A 29 5.72 20.06 -9.97
N ASP A 30 5.02 21.11 -10.38
CA ASP A 30 3.57 21.05 -10.62
C ASP A 30 3.19 20.03 -11.72
N ASP A 31 4.10 19.78 -12.67
CA ASP A 31 3.96 18.83 -13.78
C ASP A 31 4.40 17.39 -13.46
N LEU A 32 4.90 17.13 -12.24
CA LEU A 32 5.42 15.81 -11.88
C LEU A 32 4.29 14.77 -11.87
N GLY A 33 4.31 13.88 -12.85
CA GLY A 33 3.30 12.82 -13.01
C GLY A 33 3.42 11.72 -11.97
N TYR A 34 2.33 10.94 -11.80
CA TYR A 34 2.32 9.78 -10.91
C TYR A 34 3.36 8.74 -11.34
N TYR A 35 4.07 8.16 -10.37
CA TYR A 35 5.24 7.27 -10.57
C TYR A 35 6.40 7.90 -11.36
N LYS A 36 6.50 9.21 -11.36
CA LYS A 36 7.66 9.92 -11.92
C LYS A 36 8.54 10.47 -10.81
N ALA A 37 9.83 10.57 -11.10
CA ALA A 37 10.82 11.13 -10.19
C ALA A 37 11.72 12.13 -10.95
N ARG A 38 12.28 13.08 -10.20
CA ARG A 38 13.14 14.12 -10.75
C ARG A 38 14.22 14.48 -9.74
N GLN A 39 15.46 14.67 -10.20
CA GLN A 39 16.52 15.24 -9.40
C GLN A 39 16.23 16.73 -9.13
N THR A 40 16.40 17.17 -7.90
CA THR A 40 16.14 18.56 -7.49
C THR A 40 16.94 18.93 -6.24
N SER A 41 16.77 20.18 -5.80
CA SER A 41 17.26 20.65 -4.51
C SER A 41 16.26 21.60 -3.87
N LEU A 42 16.26 21.69 -2.55
CA LEU A 42 15.53 22.68 -1.77
C LEU A 42 16.55 23.42 -0.90
N GLU A 43 16.73 24.74 -1.11
CA GLU A 43 17.76 25.52 -0.42
C GLU A 43 19.14 24.84 -0.38
N GLU A 44 19.62 24.39 -1.53
CA GLU A 44 20.88 23.66 -1.72
C GLU A 44 20.93 22.25 -1.11
N ILE A 45 19.82 21.75 -0.56
CA ILE A 45 19.73 20.38 -0.07
C ILE A 45 19.44 19.45 -1.26
N PRO A 46 20.40 18.61 -1.69
CA PRO A 46 20.21 17.75 -2.86
C PRO A 46 19.28 16.58 -2.55
N MET A 47 18.32 16.31 -3.45
CA MET A 47 17.37 15.22 -3.29
C MET A 47 16.78 14.77 -4.60
N VAL A 48 16.12 13.61 -4.58
CA VAL A 48 15.18 13.21 -5.61
C VAL A 48 13.77 13.43 -5.08
N ILE A 49 12.93 14.14 -5.82
CA ILE A 49 11.50 14.18 -5.57
C ILE A 49 10.79 13.15 -6.44
N ALA A 50 9.94 12.32 -5.85
CA ALA A 50 9.09 11.37 -6.56
C ALA A 50 7.61 11.61 -6.21
N ARG A 51 6.72 11.47 -7.20
CA ARG A 51 5.28 11.47 -6.96
C ARG A 51 4.80 10.06 -6.70
N THR A 52 5.22 9.54 -5.58
CA THR A 52 4.93 8.21 -5.02
C THR A 52 4.52 8.34 -3.56
N GLY A 53 4.06 7.25 -2.94
CA GLY A 53 3.71 7.25 -1.53
C GLY A 53 3.13 5.94 -1.05
N TRP A 54 2.99 5.81 0.25
CA TRP A 54 2.59 4.60 0.95
C TRP A 54 1.26 4.75 1.70
N SER A 55 0.39 5.66 1.29
CA SER A 55 -0.86 5.96 2.01
C SER A 55 -2.13 5.85 1.16
N GLY A 56 -1.97 5.66 -0.15
CA GLY A 56 -3.08 5.78 -1.12
C GLY A 56 -3.59 7.22 -1.31
N GLU A 57 -3.03 8.19 -0.59
CA GLU A 57 -3.33 9.61 -0.75
C GLU A 57 -2.37 10.25 -1.77
N LEU A 58 -2.69 11.45 -2.28
CA LEU A 58 -1.73 12.25 -3.03
C LEU A 58 -0.48 12.45 -2.17
N SER A 59 0.64 11.97 -2.68
CA SER A 59 1.88 11.95 -1.92
C SER A 59 3.08 12.29 -2.80
N TYR A 60 4.10 12.80 -2.12
CA TYR A 60 5.44 12.99 -2.66
C TYR A 60 6.45 12.42 -1.68
N GLU A 61 7.46 11.79 -2.21
CA GLU A 61 8.61 11.28 -1.44
C GLU A 61 9.84 12.07 -1.83
N LEU A 62 10.52 12.62 -0.82
CA LEU A 62 11.76 13.35 -0.95
C LEU A 62 12.90 12.45 -0.48
N TYR A 63 13.71 11.98 -1.39
CA TYR A 63 14.85 11.10 -1.12
C TYR A 63 16.09 11.97 -0.92
N LEU A 64 16.36 12.31 0.33
CA LEU A 64 17.51 13.10 0.73
C LEU A 64 18.82 12.37 0.42
N GLN A 65 19.76 13.04 -0.27
CA GLN A 65 21.04 12.45 -0.71
C GLN A 65 22.21 12.78 0.23
N ASP A 66 22.03 13.69 1.19
CA ASP A 66 23.00 13.98 2.25
C ASP A 66 22.32 13.93 3.62
N ARG A 67 22.55 12.84 4.35
CA ARG A 67 21.94 12.60 5.68
C ARG A 67 22.22 13.72 6.70
N ASN A 68 23.32 14.45 6.58
CA ASN A 68 23.67 15.53 7.49
C ASN A 68 22.69 16.72 7.38
N LEU A 69 21.98 16.83 6.27
CA LEU A 69 21.00 17.88 6.01
C LEU A 69 19.55 17.47 6.39
N GLY A 70 19.37 16.31 7.00
CA GLY A 70 18.05 15.77 7.35
C GLY A 70 17.25 16.67 8.28
N ASN A 71 17.87 17.22 9.33
CA ASN A 71 17.20 18.14 10.25
C ASN A 71 16.79 19.44 9.54
N LYS A 72 17.68 20.01 8.73
CA LYS A 72 17.38 21.23 7.96
C LYS A 72 16.20 21.00 7.01
N LEU A 73 16.21 19.88 6.28
CA LEU A 73 15.10 19.53 5.38
C LEU A 73 13.78 19.36 6.14
N PHE A 74 13.81 18.66 7.27
CA PHE A 74 12.62 18.44 8.09
C PHE A 74 12.05 19.78 8.60
N GLU A 75 12.87 20.68 9.13
CA GLU A 75 12.45 21.99 9.63
C GLU A 75 11.80 22.83 8.53
N LEU A 76 12.42 22.94 7.36
CA LEU A 76 11.88 23.67 6.22
C LEU A 76 10.49 23.16 5.81
N ILE A 77 10.34 21.82 5.72
CA ILE A 77 9.06 21.23 5.35
C ILE A 77 8.04 21.42 6.46
N TYR A 78 8.43 21.22 7.72
CA TYR A 78 7.53 21.32 8.87
C TYR A 78 6.99 22.74 9.04
N GLU A 79 7.84 23.76 8.94
CA GLU A 79 7.44 25.16 8.97
C GLU A 79 6.47 25.51 7.83
N ALA A 80 6.80 25.14 6.61
CA ALA A 80 5.93 25.38 5.46
C ALA A 80 4.59 24.66 5.57
N ALA A 81 4.57 23.46 6.18
CA ALA A 81 3.38 22.65 6.37
C ALA A 81 2.38 23.24 7.36
N GLN A 82 2.80 24.12 8.29
CA GLN A 82 1.91 24.73 9.28
C GLN A 82 0.79 25.55 8.63
N GLU A 83 1.05 26.24 7.53
CA GLU A 83 0.04 26.96 6.76
C GLU A 83 -1.09 26.05 6.27
N PHE A 84 -0.75 24.79 5.95
CA PHE A 84 -1.70 23.77 5.48
C PHE A 84 -2.29 22.92 6.60
N LYS A 85 -1.97 23.22 7.87
CA LYS A 85 -2.30 22.41 9.06
C LYS A 85 -1.67 21.02 8.99
N GLY A 86 -0.46 20.93 8.43
CA GLY A 86 0.33 19.70 8.37
C GLY A 86 0.72 19.23 9.77
N ARG A 87 0.88 17.91 9.90
CA ARG A 87 1.29 17.27 11.15
C ARG A 87 2.30 16.17 10.84
N VAL A 88 3.22 15.93 11.75
CA VAL A 88 4.08 14.75 11.72
C VAL A 88 3.25 13.54 12.10
N ILE A 89 3.32 12.50 11.27
CA ILE A 89 2.63 11.23 11.50
C ILE A 89 3.58 10.06 11.26
N ALA A 90 3.25 8.90 11.83
CA ALA A 90 3.88 7.63 11.47
C ALA A 90 3.15 6.99 10.27
N PRO A 91 3.77 6.01 9.59
CA PRO A 91 3.08 5.17 8.61
C PRO A 91 1.78 4.61 9.17
N ASN A 92 0.69 4.71 8.40
CA ASN A 92 -0.65 4.38 8.88
C ASN A 92 -1.17 3.10 8.21
N THR A 93 -1.20 2.01 8.98
CA THR A 93 -1.68 0.70 8.52
C THR A 93 -3.12 0.74 8.01
N ILE A 94 -4.00 1.55 8.62
CA ILE A 94 -5.40 1.66 8.20
C ILE A 94 -5.46 2.14 6.75
N ARG A 95 -4.68 3.17 6.40
CA ARG A 95 -4.63 3.74 5.04
C ARG A 95 -4.13 2.73 4.02
N THR A 96 -3.12 1.95 4.38
CA THR A 96 -2.60 0.93 3.46
C THR A 96 -3.60 -0.19 3.23
N ILE A 97 -4.38 -0.59 4.23
CA ILE A 97 -5.47 -1.57 4.06
C ILE A 97 -6.60 -0.97 3.21
N GLU A 98 -7.06 0.26 3.52
CA GLU A 98 -8.09 0.98 2.75
C GLU A 98 -7.71 1.08 1.25
N GLY A 99 -6.47 1.42 0.96
CA GLY A 99 -5.94 1.61 -0.39
C GLY A 99 -5.51 0.32 -1.09
N GLY A 100 -5.56 -0.83 -0.43
CA GLY A 100 -5.05 -2.09 -1.00
C GLY A 100 -3.54 -2.07 -1.24
N ILE A 101 -2.78 -1.29 -0.45
CA ILE A 101 -1.33 -1.20 -0.56
C ILE A 101 -0.70 -2.35 0.21
N LEU A 102 0.05 -3.17 -0.50
CA LEU A 102 0.61 -4.42 0.01
C LEU A 102 1.98 -4.23 0.63
N SER A 103 2.27 -5.00 1.66
CA SER A 103 3.56 -5.05 2.33
C SER A 103 4.19 -6.44 2.17
N TYR A 104 5.37 -6.49 1.52
CA TYR A 104 6.13 -7.72 1.42
C TYR A 104 6.53 -8.23 2.80
N GLY A 105 6.39 -9.53 3.03
CA GLY A 105 6.63 -10.17 4.31
C GLY A 105 5.43 -10.13 5.27
N SER A 106 4.50 -9.18 5.10
CA SER A 106 3.26 -9.13 5.88
C SER A 106 2.08 -9.71 5.12
N ASP A 107 1.78 -9.18 3.92
CA ASP A 107 0.62 -9.61 3.13
C ASP A 107 0.94 -10.75 2.18
N PHE A 108 2.14 -10.75 1.63
CA PHE A 108 2.60 -11.75 0.68
C PHE A 108 4.10 -12.01 0.83
N GLY A 109 4.58 -13.13 0.29
CA GLY A 109 5.98 -13.53 0.29
C GLY A 109 6.39 -14.11 -1.07
N ARG A 110 7.52 -14.82 -1.09
CA ARG A 110 8.09 -15.44 -2.30
C ARG A 110 7.24 -16.56 -2.89
N GLU A 111 6.35 -17.13 -2.10
CA GLU A 111 5.38 -18.18 -2.49
C GLU A 111 4.27 -17.64 -3.39
N HIS A 112 4.06 -16.33 -3.42
CA HIS A 112 3.01 -15.71 -4.22
C HIS A 112 3.56 -15.12 -5.51
N ASN A 113 2.71 -15.05 -6.52
CA ASN A 113 3.01 -14.43 -7.81
C ASN A 113 2.17 -13.16 -8.01
N PRO A 114 2.52 -12.29 -8.98
CA PRO A 114 1.79 -11.04 -9.22
C PRO A 114 0.30 -11.20 -9.51
N PHE A 115 -0.13 -12.30 -10.11
CA PHE A 115 -1.54 -12.54 -10.41
C PHE A 115 -2.34 -12.83 -9.14
N THR A 116 -1.79 -13.65 -8.24
CA THR A 116 -2.37 -13.93 -6.92
C THR A 116 -2.61 -12.67 -6.10
N ILE A 117 -1.66 -11.74 -6.10
CA ILE A 117 -1.73 -10.52 -5.29
C ILE A 117 -2.36 -9.32 -6.01
N GLY A 118 -3.00 -9.53 -7.17
CA GLY A 118 -3.71 -8.48 -7.89
C GLY A 118 -2.83 -7.50 -8.67
N LEU A 119 -1.53 -7.77 -8.81
CA LEU A 119 -0.57 -6.94 -9.56
C LEU A 119 -0.34 -7.43 -11.00
N GLY A 120 -1.15 -8.37 -11.48
CA GLY A 120 -1.05 -8.91 -12.85
C GLY A 120 -1.10 -7.84 -13.95
N ARG A 121 -1.77 -6.72 -13.72
CA ARG A 121 -1.81 -5.57 -14.65
C ARG A 121 -0.44 -4.91 -14.89
N LEU A 122 0.53 -5.17 -14.03
CA LEU A 122 1.92 -4.65 -14.14
C LEU A 122 2.84 -5.64 -14.85
N VAL A 123 2.33 -6.80 -15.25
CA VAL A 123 3.12 -7.89 -15.85
C VAL A 123 2.59 -8.18 -17.26
N ASP A 124 3.39 -7.85 -18.25
CA ASP A 124 3.14 -8.22 -19.64
C ASP A 124 4.02 -9.42 -20.04
N VAL A 125 3.44 -10.61 -19.95
CA VAL A 125 4.12 -11.86 -20.34
C VAL A 125 4.18 -12.06 -21.85
N ASP A 126 3.43 -11.27 -22.61
CA ASP A 126 3.32 -11.39 -24.07
C ASP A 126 4.24 -10.40 -24.79
N GLN A 127 4.89 -9.44 -24.08
CA GLN A 127 5.87 -8.52 -24.65
C GLN A 127 7.05 -9.26 -25.29
N GLU A 128 7.68 -8.67 -26.30
CA GLU A 128 8.83 -9.28 -27.00
C GLU A 128 10.08 -9.40 -26.11
N ILE A 129 10.30 -8.41 -25.24
CA ILE A 129 11.46 -8.38 -24.34
C ILE A 129 11.37 -9.50 -23.33
N ASP A 130 12.45 -10.27 -23.20
CA ASP A 130 12.56 -11.31 -22.18
C ASP A 130 12.93 -10.71 -20.81
N PHE A 131 12.48 -11.39 -19.74
CA PHE A 131 12.78 -11.01 -18.35
C PHE A 131 12.77 -12.24 -17.43
N ILE A 132 13.47 -12.14 -16.30
CA ILE A 132 13.55 -13.23 -15.33
C ILE A 132 12.14 -13.58 -14.82
N GLY A 133 11.74 -14.85 -14.97
CA GLY A 133 10.43 -15.34 -14.54
C GLY A 133 9.32 -15.26 -15.59
N LYS A 134 9.57 -14.71 -16.80
CA LYS A 134 8.56 -14.59 -17.86
C LYS A 134 7.89 -15.91 -18.22
N SER A 135 8.68 -16.97 -18.44
CA SER A 135 8.15 -18.30 -18.78
C SER A 135 7.26 -18.88 -17.66
N ALA A 136 7.71 -18.79 -16.41
CA ALA A 136 6.95 -19.25 -15.25
C ALA A 136 5.64 -18.46 -15.07
N LEU A 137 5.66 -17.13 -15.25
CA LEU A 137 4.47 -16.30 -15.18
C LEU A 137 3.50 -16.56 -16.33
N LYS A 138 4.00 -16.89 -17.52
CA LYS A 138 3.16 -17.27 -18.66
C LYS A 138 2.44 -18.59 -18.36
N GLU A 139 3.14 -19.58 -17.83
CA GLU A 139 2.54 -20.85 -17.40
C GLU A 139 1.48 -20.66 -16.32
N ILE A 140 1.73 -19.78 -15.32
CA ILE A 140 0.74 -19.46 -14.29
C ILE A 140 -0.50 -18.78 -14.91
N LYS A 141 -0.30 -17.85 -15.84
CA LYS A 141 -1.40 -17.16 -16.55
C LYS A 141 -2.28 -18.17 -17.32
N GLU A 142 -1.66 -19.17 -17.96
CA GLU A 142 -2.35 -20.21 -18.74
C GLU A 142 -3.14 -21.18 -17.85
N ARG A 143 -2.56 -21.67 -16.76
CA ARG A 143 -3.24 -22.61 -15.85
C ARG A 143 -4.23 -21.93 -14.87
N GLY A 144 -4.12 -20.61 -14.70
CA GLY A 144 -4.86 -19.85 -13.68
C GLY A 144 -4.22 -19.88 -12.30
N ILE A 145 -4.71 -19.02 -11.42
CA ILE A 145 -4.32 -18.94 -10.01
C ILE A 145 -5.23 -19.80 -9.15
N THR A 146 -4.71 -20.35 -8.06
CA THR A 146 -5.46 -21.18 -7.08
C THR A 146 -5.92 -20.39 -5.87
N GLU A 147 -5.35 -19.21 -5.64
CA GLU A 147 -5.67 -18.32 -4.53
C GLU A 147 -5.58 -16.85 -4.98
N LYS A 148 -6.25 -15.97 -4.28
CA LYS A 148 -6.30 -14.54 -4.63
C LYS A 148 -6.30 -13.67 -3.38
N LEU A 149 -5.57 -12.56 -3.45
CA LEU A 149 -5.63 -11.49 -2.46
C LEU A 149 -6.92 -10.69 -2.66
N VAL A 150 -7.65 -10.50 -1.57
CA VAL A 150 -8.94 -9.80 -1.53
C VAL A 150 -8.99 -8.85 -0.34
N GLY A 151 -9.87 -7.87 -0.40
CA GLY A 151 -10.35 -7.15 0.76
C GLY A 151 -11.38 -7.97 1.52
N ILE A 152 -11.47 -7.77 2.82
CA ILE A 152 -12.53 -8.36 3.65
C ILE A 152 -13.10 -7.27 4.56
N GLU A 153 -14.43 -7.20 4.63
CA GLU A 153 -15.17 -6.47 5.66
C GLU A 153 -15.60 -7.44 6.76
N LEU A 154 -15.36 -7.10 8.05
CA LEU A 154 -15.69 -7.94 9.19
C LEU A 154 -16.74 -7.26 10.07
N GLU A 155 -17.68 -8.06 10.58
CA GLU A 155 -18.63 -7.63 11.62
C GLU A 155 -17.97 -7.67 13.01
N GLY A 156 -18.62 -7.03 13.98
CA GLY A 156 -18.20 -7.05 15.39
C GLY A 156 -17.57 -5.76 15.88
N ASP A 157 -17.02 -5.80 17.09
CA ASP A 157 -16.40 -4.65 17.74
C ASP A 157 -15.17 -4.13 16.98
N PRO A 158 -14.83 -2.84 17.12
CA PRO A 158 -13.68 -2.25 16.43
C PRO A 158 -12.37 -2.98 16.72
N ILE A 159 -11.68 -3.44 15.67
CA ILE A 159 -10.36 -4.01 15.74
C ILE A 159 -9.35 -2.87 15.87
N ILE A 160 -8.74 -2.74 17.04
CA ILE A 160 -7.83 -1.63 17.39
C ILE A 160 -6.35 -2.01 17.37
N LYS A 161 -6.03 -3.29 17.15
CA LYS A 161 -4.66 -3.81 17.10
C LYS A 161 -4.49 -4.69 15.85
N VAL A 162 -3.41 -4.47 15.12
CA VAL A 162 -3.05 -5.32 13.98
C VAL A 162 -2.81 -6.76 14.46
N PRO A 163 -3.28 -7.78 13.73
CA PRO A 163 -2.97 -9.17 14.03
C PRO A 163 -1.47 -9.42 14.18
N GLU A 164 -1.07 -10.07 15.26
CA GLU A 164 0.32 -10.52 15.46
C GLU A 164 0.64 -11.77 14.62
N ASN A 165 -0.39 -12.57 14.36
CA ASN A 165 -0.32 -13.76 13.54
C ASN A 165 -1.45 -13.73 12.50
N PHE A 166 -1.31 -14.47 11.42
CA PHE A 166 -2.38 -14.62 10.45
C PHE A 166 -3.62 -15.25 11.06
N TRP A 167 -4.78 -14.65 10.81
CA TRP A 167 -6.05 -15.22 11.25
C TRP A 167 -6.62 -16.14 10.17
N PRO A 168 -7.02 -17.38 10.52
CA PRO A 168 -7.66 -18.28 9.55
C PRO A 168 -8.96 -17.70 8.99
N VAL A 169 -9.18 -17.89 7.69
CA VAL A 169 -10.45 -17.62 7.01
C VAL A 169 -11.11 -18.97 6.72
N LYS A 170 -12.39 -19.09 7.05
CA LYS A 170 -13.17 -20.34 6.94
C LYS A 170 -14.44 -20.16 6.11
N SER A 171 -14.84 -21.24 5.44
CA SER A 171 -16.16 -21.42 4.87
C SER A 171 -16.74 -22.75 5.44
N GLY A 172 -17.71 -22.63 6.35
CA GLY A 172 -18.06 -23.73 7.23
C GLY A 172 -16.85 -24.18 8.07
N ASP A 173 -16.58 -25.48 8.08
CA ASP A 173 -15.43 -26.03 8.81
C ASP A 173 -14.12 -26.03 8.00
N LYS A 174 -14.18 -25.68 6.71
CA LYS A 174 -13.02 -25.68 5.82
C LYS A 174 -12.23 -24.36 5.99
N LYS A 175 -10.92 -24.46 6.27
CA LYS A 175 -10.02 -23.34 6.15
C LYS A 175 -9.78 -23.05 4.67
N VAL A 176 -10.07 -21.81 4.24
CA VAL A 176 -10.02 -21.38 2.83
C VAL A 176 -9.08 -20.20 2.61
N GLY A 177 -8.36 -19.76 3.64
CA GLY A 177 -7.44 -18.65 3.50
C GLY A 177 -6.90 -18.12 4.82
N ARG A 178 -6.33 -16.93 4.75
CA ARG A 178 -5.79 -16.22 5.92
C ARG A 178 -5.89 -14.71 5.77
N VAL A 179 -6.21 -14.03 6.86
CA VAL A 179 -6.07 -12.56 7.01
C VAL A 179 -4.63 -12.25 7.39
N SER A 180 -4.03 -11.28 6.70
CA SER A 180 -2.69 -10.78 7.00
C SER A 180 -2.71 -9.55 7.90
N ARG A 181 -3.57 -8.59 7.59
CA ARG A 181 -3.74 -7.37 8.37
C ARG A 181 -5.22 -7.03 8.49
N ALA A 182 -5.63 -6.57 9.66
CA ALA A 182 -6.99 -6.10 9.93
C ALA A 182 -6.95 -4.89 10.84
N PHE A 183 -7.88 -3.97 10.66
CA PHE A 183 -8.06 -2.80 11.53
C PHE A 183 -9.46 -2.21 11.35
N PHE A 184 -9.93 -1.47 12.37
CA PHE A 184 -11.13 -0.66 12.21
C PHE A 184 -10.81 0.61 11.43
N SER A 185 -11.53 0.85 10.34
CA SER A 185 -11.44 2.09 9.58
C SER A 185 -12.43 3.12 10.12
N PRO A 186 -11.96 4.21 10.76
CA PRO A 186 -12.84 5.29 11.20
C PRO A 186 -13.54 6.00 10.03
N ARG A 187 -12.94 5.96 8.84
CA ARG A 187 -13.51 6.56 7.62
C ARG A 187 -14.68 5.73 7.09
N LEU A 188 -14.49 4.43 6.97
CA LEU A 188 -15.50 3.51 6.46
C LEU A 188 -16.50 3.06 7.53
N GLN A 189 -16.20 3.33 8.82
CA GLN A 189 -16.97 2.85 9.98
C GLN A 189 -17.14 1.32 9.99
N LYS A 190 -16.08 0.60 9.57
CA LYS A 190 -16.06 -0.85 9.43
C LYS A 190 -14.71 -1.42 9.85
N ASN A 191 -14.72 -2.66 10.30
CA ASN A 191 -13.50 -3.47 10.34
C ASN A 191 -13.16 -3.92 8.92
N ILE A 192 -11.93 -3.67 8.52
CA ILE A 192 -11.40 -3.99 7.19
C ILE A 192 -10.14 -4.83 7.31
N ALA A 193 -9.92 -5.70 6.33
CA ALA A 193 -8.76 -6.56 6.30
C ALA A 193 -8.25 -6.81 4.87
N LEU A 194 -6.99 -7.24 4.79
CA LEU A 194 -6.42 -7.89 3.61
C LEU A 194 -6.30 -9.40 3.89
N ALA A 195 -6.70 -10.21 2.94
CA ALA A 195 -6.63 -11.65 3.06
C ALA A 195 -6.24 -12.29 1.74
N ILE A 196 -5.60 -13.47 1.80
CA ILE A 196 -5.45 -14.37 0.67
C ILE A 196 -6.40 -15.55 0.91
N VAL A 197 -7.26 -15.82 -0.06
CA VAL A 197 -8.24 -16.91 0.00
C VAL A 197 -8.16 -17.78 -1.25
N ASP A 198 -8.57 -19.05 -1.12
CA ASP A 198 -8.72 -19.95 -2.26
C ASP A 198 -9.60 -19.29 -3.33
N ILE A 199 -9.27 -19.45 -4.60
CA ILE A 199 -9.91 -18.74 -5.73
C ILE A 199 -11.42 -18.93 -5.78
N GLU A 200 -11.92 -20.09 -5.36
CA GLU A 200 -13.36 -20.43 -5.30
C GLU A 200 -14.15 -19.52 -4.36
N TYR A 201 -13.46 -18.87 -3.39
CA TYR A 201 -14.06 -17.99 -2.37
C TYR A 201 -13.70 -16.53 -2.57
N ALA A 202 -13.02 -16.18 -3.66
CA ALA A 202 -12.50 -14.83 -3.90
C ALA A 202 -13.50 -13.88 -4.59
N GLU A 203 -14.72 -14.36 -4.88
CA GLU A 203 -15.76 -13.53 -5.49
C GLU A 203 -16.29 -12.50 -4.48
N GLU A 204 -16.53 -11.29 -4.96
CA GLU A 204 -17.05 -10.20 -4.14
C GLU A 204 -18.41 -10.58 -3.50
N PHE A 205 -18.61 -10.16 -2.25
CA PHE A 205 -19.76 -10.50 -1.39
C PHE A 205 -19.83 -11.95 -0.90
N THR A 206 -18.86 -12.82 -1.21
CA THR A 206 -18.77 -14.14 -0.62
C THR A 206 -18.73 -14.04 0.90
N SER A 207 -19.65 -14.76 1.57
CA SER A 207 -19.70 -14.79 3.03
C SER A 207 -18.71 -15.80 3.59
N LEU A 208 -17.87 -15.35 4.51
CA LEU A 208 -16.81 -16.12 5.15
C LEU A 208 -16.82 -15.87 6.66
N VAL A 209 -16.03 -16.64 7.38
CA VAL A 209 -15.79 -16.45 8.81
C VAL A 209 -14.29 -16.28 9.03
N VAL A 210 -13.92 -15.28 9.82
CA VAL A 210 -12.53 -15.06 10.25
C VAL A 210 -12.39 -15.48 11.71
N GLU A 211 -11.53 -16.45 11.96
CA GLU A 211 -11.23 -16.93 13.31
C GLU A 211 -10.21 -15.99 13.96
N THR A 212 -10.62 -15.25 14.98
CA THR A 212 -9.76 -14.33 15.70
C THR A 212 -9.49 -14.82 17.13
N PRO A 213 -8.48 -14.29 17.82
CA PRO A 213 -8.25 -14.62 19.24
C PRO A 213 -9.43 -14.33 20.17
N ASN A 214 -10.35 -13.44 19.75
CA ASN A 214 -11.53 -13.05 20.53
C ASN A 214 -12.81 -13.76 20.07
N GLY A 215 -12.71 -14.73 19.16
CA GLY A 215 -13.86 -15.46 18.61
C GLY A 215 -14.01 -15.27 17.10
N ASP A 216 -14.96 -15.96 16.54
CA ASP A 216 -15.25 -15.97 15.12
C ASP A 216 -16.04 -14.71 14.71
N LEU A 217 -15.57 -14.03 13.68
CA LEU A 217 -16.23 -12.87 13.11
C LEU A 217 -16.81 -13.21 11.74
N LYS A 218 -18.10 -12.89 11.53
CA LYS A 218 -18.71 -12.94 10.20
C LYS A 218 -18.04 -11.92 9.31
N SER A 219 -17.84 -12.28 8.06
CA SER A 219 -17.15 -11.42 7.11
C SER A 219 -17.66 -11.59 5.69
N LYS A 220 -17.31 -10.62 4.84
CA LYS A 220 -17.60 -10.66 3.41
C LYS A 220 -16.38 -10.23 2.61
N VAL A 221 -16.16 -10.90 1.50
CA VAL A 221 -15.16 -10.48 0.51
C VAL A 221 -15.58 -9.15 -0.10
N ALA A 222 -14.61 -8.25 -0.23
CA ALA A 222 -14.77 -6.94 -0.84
C ALA A 222 -13.68 -6.70 -1.89
N SER A 223 -13.98 -5.89 -2.89
CA SER A 223 -13.01 -5.48 -3.90
C SER A 223 -11.92 -4.58 -3.31
N LEU A 224 -10.76 -4.58 -3.95
CA LEU A 224 -9.67 -3.65 -3.62
C LEU A 224 -9.55 -2.59 -4.72
N PRO A 225 -9.29 -1.33 -4.37
CA PRO A 225 -9.16 -0.80 -3.01
C PRO A 225 -10.50 -0.76 -2.25
N LEU A 226 -10.45 -0.90 -0.92
CA LEU A 226 -11.64 -0.84 -0.06
C LEU A 226 -12.25 0.58 0.02
N SER A 227 -11.47 1.59 -0.33
CA SER A 227 -11.89 2.98 -0.41
C SER A 227 -11.36 3.62 -1.68
N LEU A 228 -12.25 4.23 -2.48
CA LEU A 228 -11.91 4.95 -3.71
C LEU A 228 -11.49 6.41 -3.48
N ILE A 229 -11.50 6.90 -2.25
CA ILE A 229 -11.19 8.32 -1.92
C ILE A 229 -9.69 8.64 -2.10
N HIS A 230 -8.88 7.65 -2.40
CA HIS A 230 -7.43 7.74 -2.50
C HIS A 230 -6.91 7.86 -3.96
N ILE A 231 -7.79 7.91 -4.95
CA ILE A 231 -7.44 7.96 -6.36
C ILE A 231 -7.55 9.39 -6.90
#